data_984015360380b7ef9fab9c37259acd4f
#
_entry.id   984015360380b7ef9fab9c37259acd4f
#
_cell.length_a   1.000
_cell.length_b   1.000
_cell.length_c   1.000
_cell.angle_alpha   90.00
_cell.angle_beta   90.00
_cell.angle_gamma   90.00
#
_symmetry.space_group_name_H-M   'P 1'
#
loop_
_entity.id
_entity.type
_entity.pdbx_description
1 polymer ?
#
loop_
_entity_poly.entity_id
_entity_poly.type
_entity_poly.pdbx_seq_one_letter_code
_entity_poly.pdbx_strand_id
1 'polypeptide(L)'
;MNVAAPQDAGQDLFWLAPQLGMLRQARARSRLPHALLIQDAPGAGGEQLALLAAQVALCSAADFPCGSCRDCQRVRSGSHPDLWFVAPEEDSRQIKVDQIRELSETLSLSAHGSAASVAIISPADLLNANAANALLKTLEEPRPGVLIVLVAAVTARLPATVLSRCQRLQVRPPARAECVAWLRQQRGAGDWEAVLEVLGDAPLAALAADPGEVLALRAETEAQLEGALAGTIDLAAAAERWSDAESYELRLRCAENWITRCLEARLPGNGDVAELHTAAHLPIVKSSMTIRSVVRLVDAVYELRRLATTTINKSLAVEQLLWQIRAQRKS
;
A
#
# COMPACT_ATOMS: atom_id res chain seq x y z
N MET A 1 17.78 -16.85 -2.77
CA MET A 1 16.84 -15.87 -2.23
C MET A 1 17.21 -14.49 -2.74
N ASN A 2 16.62 -14.03 -3.81
CA ASN A 2 16.70 -12.64 -4.23
C ASN A 2 15.40 -12.34 -4.98
N VAL A 3 14.36 -11.99 -4.23
CA VAL A 3 13.20 -11.34 -4.80
C VAL A 3 13.69 -9.99 -5.30
N ALA A 4 13.26 -9.57 -6.48
CA ALA A 4 13.69 -8.32 -7.08
C ALA A 4 13.53 -7.17 -6.07
N ALA A 5 14.59 -6.40 -5.89
CA ALA A 5 14.54 -5.21 -5.05
C ALA A 5 13.44 -4.27 -5.55
N PRO A 6 12.69 -3.62 -4.66
CA PRO A 6 11.73 -2.59 -5.06
C PRO A 6 12.43 -1.55 -5.92
N GLN A 7 11.81 -1.19 -7.03
CA GLN A 7 12.41 -0.27 -7.98
C GLN A 7 12.60 1.12 -7.37
N ASP A 8 13.80 1.57 -7.48
CA ASP A 8 14.43 2.88 -7.35
C ASP A 8 13.86 3.95 -6.39
N ALA A 9 14.68 4.17 -5.33
CA ALA A 9 14.62 5.35 -4.47
C ALA A 9 15.27 6.61 -5.11
N GLY A 10 15.41 6.65 -6.43
CA GLY A 10 15.99 7.80 -7.14
C GLY A 10 15.07 9.03 -7.21
N GLN A 11 13.83 8.89 -6.80
CA GLN A 11 12.86 9.98 -6.76
C GLN A 11 12.97 10.72 -5.43
N ASP A 12 12.94 12.04 -5.50
CA ASP A 12 12.92 12.90 -4.32
C ASP A 12 11.54 12.79 -3.62
N LEU A 13 11.42 11.78 -2.73
CA LEU A 13 10.25 11.55 -1.92
C LEU A 13 10.33 12.43 -0.67
N PHE A 14 10.09 13.74 -0.87
CA PHE A 14 10.24 14.77 0.16
C PHE A 14 9.51 14.45 1.48
N TRP A 15 8.39 13.72 1.41
CA TRP A 15 7.63 13.32 2.61
C TRP A 15 8.29 12.23 3.44
N LEU A 16 9.35 11.58 2.94
CA LEU A 16 10.17 10.62 3.69
C LEU A 16 11.33 11.31 4.42
N ALA A 17 11.59 12.59 4.15
CA ALA A 17 12.70 13.34 4.73
C ALA A 17 12.72 13.34 6.28
N PRO A 18 11.58 13.44 7.00
CA PRO A 18 11.57 13.37 8.47
C PRO A 18 12.07 12.02 8.98
N GLN A 19 11.60 10.90 8.41
CA GLN A 19 11.99 9.55 8.82
C GLN A 19 13.46 9.28 8.47
N LEU A 20 13.91 9.71 7.29
CA LEU A 20 15.31 9.61 6.89
C LEU A 20 16.22 10.44 7.84
N GLY A 21 15.79 11.63 8.24
CA GLY A 21 16.49 12.46 9.22
C GLY A 21 16.65 11.76 10.58
N MET A 22 15.60 11.09 11.05
CA MET A 22 15.64 10.28 12.28
C MET A 22 16.65 9.13 12.17
N LEU A 23 16.66 8.39 11.05
CA LEU A 23 17.59 7.28 10.81
C LEU A 23 19.05 7.77 10.73
N ARG A 24 19.31 8.87 10.02
CA ARG A 24 20.63 9.52 9.96
C ARG A 24 21.13 9.89 11.36
N GLN A 25 20.28 10.54 12.15
CA GLN A 25 20.65 10.94 13.51
C GLN A 25 20.90 9.74 14.43
N ALA A 26 20.08 8.68 14.31
CA ALA A 26 20.28 7.45 15.08
C ALA A 26 21.62 6.80 14.75
N ARG A 27 21.97 6.69 13.46
CA ARG A 27 23.27 6.15 13.04
C ARG A 27 24.44 7.02 13.51
N ALA A 28 24.36 8.35 13.36
CA ALA A 28 25.41 9.26 13.79
C ALA A 28 25.73 9.14 15.29
N ARG A 29 24.74 8.74 16.09
CA ARG A 29 24.86 8.48 17.53
C ARG A 29 25.19 7.02 17.86
N SER A 30 25.45 6.17 16.86
CA SER A 30 25.65 4.71 17.02
C SER A 30 24.48 4.04 17.77
N ARG A 31 23.26 4.51 17.53
CA ARG A 31 22.01 4.02 18.15
C ARG A 31 20.97 3.61 17.11
N LEU A 32 21.44 3.19 15.92
CA LEU A 32 20.53 2.63 14.92
C LEU A 32 19.86 1.38 15.54
N PRO A 33 18.53 1.30 15.56
CA PRO A 33 17.86 0.14 16.12
C PRO A 33 18.14 -1.11 15.29
N HIS A 34 18.18 -2.26 15.94
CA HIS A 34 18.35 -3.54 15.26
C HIS A 34 17.11 -3.99 14.49
N ALA A 35 15.93 -3.46 14.82
CA ALA A 35 14.67 -3.77 14.16
C ALA A 35 13.79 -2.53 13.98
N LEU A 36 13.34 -2.33 12.76
CA LEU A 36 12.39 -1.28 12.34
C LEU A 36 11.09 -1.92 11.86
N LEU A 37 9.95 -1.35 12.24
CA LEU A 37 8.66 -1.63 11.64
C LEU A 37 8.18 -0.37 10.94
N ILE A 38 8.19 -0.40 9.63
CA ILE A 38 7.64 0.66 8.78
C ILE A 38 6.17 0.33 8.53
N GLN A 39 5.30 1.14 9.13
CA GLN A 39 3.87 1.10 8.85
C GLN A 39 3.62 1.96 7.62
N ASP A 40 3.26 1.32 6.51
CA ASP A 40 3.09 1.96 5.21
C ASP A 40 1.62 1.94 4.77
N ALA A 41 1.11 3.09 4.33
CA ALA A 41 -0.07 3.09 3.49
C ALA A 41 0.35 2.65 2.08
N PRO A 42 -0.32 1.66 1.44
CA PRO A 42 0.10 1.16 0.14
C PRO A 42 0.34 2.28 -0.88
N GLY A 43 1.53 2.29 -1.49
CA GLY A 43 1.94 3.33 -2.45
C GLY A 43 2.39 4.66 -1.83
N ALA A 44 2.57 4.75 -0.51
CA ALA A 44 3.11 5.94 0.16
C ALA A 44 4.65 5.92 0.29
N GLY A 45 5.32 4.79 0.05
CA GLY A 45 6.77 4.72 -0.02
C GLY A 45 7.47 4.01 1.13
N GLY A 46 6.80 3.08 1.80
CA GLY A 46 7.40 2.30 2.89
C GLY A 46 8.57 1.44 2.45
N GLU A 47 8.50 0.83 1.28
CA GLU A 47 9.61 0.06 0.72
C GLU A 47 10.79 0.95 0.35
N GLN A 48 10.53 2.16 -0.18
CA GLN A 48 11.55 3.15 -0.47
C GLN A 48 12.23 3.61 0.81
N LEU A 49 11.47 3.81 1.90
CA LEU A 49 12.04 4.11 3.21
C LEU A 49 12.88 2.94 3.75
N ALA A 50 12.48 1.69 3.52
CA ALA A 50 13.27 0.50 3.88
C ALA A 50 14.60 0.47 3.13
N LEU A 51 14.62 0.77 1.83
CA LEU A 51 15.85 0.90 1.05
C LEU A 51 16.72 2.05 1.54
N LEU A 52 16.14 3.20 1.87
CA LEU A 52 16.88 4.31 2.47
C LEU A 52 17.48 3.94 3.83
N ALA A 53 16.75 3.18 4.66
CA ALA A 53 17.25 2.65 5.93
C ALA A 53 18.44 1.70 5.71
N ALA A 54 18.35 0.83 4.69
CA ALA A 54 19.47 -0.04 4.29
C ALA A 54 20.68 0.78 3.81
N GLN A 55 20.47 1.80 2.99
CA GLN A 55 21.53 2.71 2.58
C GLN A 55 22.13 3.45 3.78
N VAL A 56 21.31 3.92 4.72
CA VAL A 56 21.81 4.51 5.97
C VAL A 56 22.68 3.51 6.73
N ALA A 57 22.32 2.24 6.83
CA ALA A 57 23.08 1.23 7.57
C ALA A 57 24.38 0.83 6.88
N LEU A 58 24.36 0.65 5.55
CA LEU A 58 25.44 0.05 4.76
C LEU A 58 26.42 1.07 4.14
N CYS A 59 26.04 2.35 4.03
CA CYS A 59 26.87 3.37 3.41
C CYS A 59 28.22 3.52 4.12
N SER A 60 29.31 3.47 3.37
CA SER A 60 30.68 3.62 3.88
C SER A 60 31.14 5.07 4.03
N ALA A 61 30.38 6.06 3.53
CA ALA A 61 30.70 7.47 3.61
C ALA A 61 30.37 8.08 4.98
N ALA A 62 31.02 9.19 5.31
CA ALA A 62 30.75 9.94 6.54
C ALA A 62 29.39 10.63 6.53
N ASP A 63 28.96 11.12 5.37
CA ASP A 63 27.60 11.67 5.15
C ASP A 63 26.70 10.60 4.52
N PHE A 64 25.90 9.96 5.33
CA PHE A 64 25.08 8.80 4.96
C PHE A 64 23.58 9.12 4.98
N PRO A 65 22.82 8.54 4.02
CA PRO A 65 23.29 7.84 2.83
C PRO A 65 23.81 8.86 1.81
N CYS A 66 25.01 8.62 1.28
CA CYS A 66 25.61 9.55 0.29
C CYS A 66 25.03 9.37 -1.13
N GLY A 67 24.31 8.26 -1.40
CA GLY A 67 23.73 7.93 -2.69
C GLY A 67 24.72 7.55 -3.80
N SER A 68 26.02 7.87 -3.65
CA SER A 68 27.03 7.75 -4.71
C SER A 68 28.11 6.68 -4.46
N CYS A 69 28.34 6.24 -3.22
CA CYS A 69 29.31 5.18 -2.94
C CYS A 69 28.83 3.83 -3.50
N ARG A 70 29.77 2.89 -3.61
CA ARG A 70 29.51 1.55 -4.15
C ARG A 70 28.42 0.82 -3.39
N ASP A 71 28.36 0.98 -2.06
CA ASP A 71 27.35 0.32 -1.23
C ASP A 71 25.95 0.92 -1.45
N CYS A 72 25.82 2.26 -1.49
CA CYS A 72 24.56 2.92 -1.83
C CYS A 72 24.04 2.52 -3.23
N GLN A 73 24.94 2.43 -4.22
CA GLN A 73 24.56 1.99 -5.57
C GLN A 73 24.11 0.54 -5.60
N ARG A 74 24.80 -0.35 -4.86
CA ARG A 74 24.43 -1.76 -4.77
C ARG A 74 23.11 -1.98 -4.02
N VAL A 75 22.86 -1.22 -2.95
CA VAL A 75 21.56 -1.25 -2.27
C VAL A 75 20.45 -0.86 -3.24
N ARG A 76 20.65 0.21 -4.01
CA ARG A 76 19.68 0.68 -5.00
C ARG A 76 19.40 -0.36 -6.08
N SER A 77 20.42 -1.05 -6.57
CA SER A 77 20.26 -2.11 -7.57
C SER A 77 19.86 -3.47 -6.97
N GLY A 78 19.68 -3.58 -5.65
CA GLY A 78 19.36 -4.84 -4.98
C GLY A 78 20.49 -5.88 -5.00
N SER A 79 21.71 -5.49 -5.35
CA SER A 79 22.87 -6.40 -5.53
C SER A 79 23.88 -6.34 -4.39
N HIS A 80 23.54 -5.72 -3.26
CA HIS A 80 24.45 -5.63 -2.12
C HIS A 80 24.58 -6.99 -1.41
N PRO A 81 25.79 -7.52 -1.17
CA PRO A 81 25.99 -8.85 -0.61
C PRO A 81 25.48 -9.01 0.83
N ASP A 82 25.37 -7.91 1.58
CA ASP A 82 24.88 -7.89 2.96
C ASP A 82 23.47 -7.28 3.05
N LEU A 83 22.67 -7.36 1.96
CA LEU A 83 21.25 -6.97 1.92
C LEU A 83 20.42 -8.13 1.41
N TRP A 84 19.41 -8.51 2.17
CA TRP A 84 18.46 -9.57 1.84
C TRP A 84 17.04 -9.04 1.78
N PHE A 85 16.29 -9.52 0.78
CA PHE A 85 14.87 -9.27 0.64
C PHE A 85 14.09 -10.57 0.86
N VAL A 86 13.04 -10.48 1.67
CA VAL A 86 12.11 -11.58 1.89
C VAL A 86 10.70 -11.11 1.54
N ALA A 87 10.09 -11.80 0.59
CA ALA A 87 8.72 -11.61 0.16
C ALA A 87 8.07 -12.99 -0.05
N PRO A 88 6.76 -13.08 -0.24
CA PRO A 88 6.12 -14.31 -0.64
C PRO A 88 6.73 -14.87 -1.92
N GLU A 89 6.87 -16.18 -2.04
CA GLU A 89 7.25 -16.87 -3.27
C GLU A 89 6.12 -16.73 -4.31
N GLU A 90 6.44 -16.90 -5.60
CA GLU A 90 5.48 -16.74 -6.70
C GLU A 90 4.21 -17.58 -6.51
N ASP A 91 4.36 -18.81 -5.99
CA ASP A 91 3.25 -19.72 -5.73
C ASP A 91 2.60 -19.56 -4.34
N SER A 92 2.99 -18.57 -3.56
CA SER A 92 2.55 -18.39 -2.18
C SER A 92 2.01 -16.98 -1.93
N ARG A 93 0.91 -16.91 -1.19
CA ARG A 93 0.37 -15.65 -0.68
C ARG A 93 0.92 -15.27 0.69
N GLN A 94 1.83 -16.04 1.25
CA GLN A 94 2.38 -15.86 2.58
C GLN A 94 3.88 -16.09 2.59
N ILE A 95 4.59 -15.39 3.47
CA ILE A 95 5.99 -15.65 3.78
C ILE A 95 6.03 -16.87 4.72
N LYS A 96 6.73 -17.91 4.28
CA LYS A 96 6.82 -19.20 4.94
C LYS A 96 7.93 -19.22 6.01
N VAL A 97 7.81 -20.13 6.97
CA VAL A 97 8.77 -20.28 8.09
C VAL A 97 10.18 -20.60 7.60
N ASP A 98 10.33 -21.37 6.52
CA ASP A 98 11.64 -21.79 6.03
C ASP A 98 12.43 -20.61 5.44
N GLN A 99 11.74 -19.64 4.80
CA GLN A 99 12.35 -18.39 4.33
C GLN A 99 12.96 -17.59 5.50
N ILE A 100 12.26 -17.53 6.63
CA ILE A 100 12.73 -16.80 7.82
C ILE A 100 13.84 -17.56 8.55
N ARG A 101 13.83 -18.90 8.54
CA ARG A 101 14.92 -19.71 9.10
C ARG A 101 16.20 -19.50 8.31
N GLU A 102 16.14 -19.61 6.98
CA GLU A 102 17.28 -19.37 6.10
C GLU A 102 17.83 -17.94 6.25
N LEU A 103 16.95 -16.94 6.34
CA LEU A 103 17.35 -15.56 6.64
C LEU A 103 18.10 -15.48 7.98
N SER A 104 17.55 -16.09 9.03
CA SER A 104 18.13 -16.08 10.39
C SER A 104 19.52 -16.74 10.43
N GLU A 105 19.69 -17.86 9.74
CA GLU A 105 20.98 -18.52 9.56
C GLU A 105 21.97 -17.60 8.85
N THR A 106 21.55 -16.99 7.76
CA THR A 106 22.39 -16.05 6.97
C THR A 106 22.79 -14.85 7.82
N LEU A 107 21.89 -14.24 8.58
CA LEU A 107 22.19 -13.11 9.46
C LEU A 107 23.08 -13.51 10.65
N SER A 108 23.14 -14.80 11.00
CA SER A 108 24.05 -15.30 12.02
C SER A 108 25.51 -15.40 11.58
N LEU A 109 25.75 -15.41 10.28
CA LEU A 109 27.10 -15.40 9.68
C LEU A 109 27.71 -13.98 9.71
N SER A 110 29.02 -13.88 9.51
CA SER A 110 29.69 -12.57 9.44
C SER A 110 29.33 -11.85 8.14
N ALA A 111 29.16 -10.53 8.20
CA ALA A 111 29.00 -9.71 7.01
C ALA A 111 30.16 -9.89 6.03
N HIS A 112 29.89 -9.83 4.73
CA HIS A 112 30.86 -10.05 3.64
C HIS A 112 31.75 -8.81 3.35
N GLY A 113 32.07 -8.03 4.39
CA GLY A 113 32.95 -6.87 4.28
C GLY A 113 32.33 -5.52 4.64
N SER A 114 31.06 -5.46 4.93
CA SER A 114 30.38 -4.27 5.48
C SER A 114 30.33 -4.32 7.00
N ALA A 115 30.17 -3.14 7.62
CA ALA A 115 29.98 -3.02 9.07
C ALA A 115 28.60 -3.46 9.54
N ALA A 116 27.67 -3.71 8.63
CA ALA A 116 26.28 -4.06 8.90
C ALA A 116 25.73 -5.10 7.93
N SER A 117 24.69 -5.80 8.36
CA SER A 117 23.86 -6.73 7.57
C SER A 117 22.41 -6.27 7.67
N VAL A 118 21.72 -6.18 6.55
CA VAL A 118 20.33 -5.67 6.50
C VAL A 118 19.39 -6.69 5.90
N ALA A 119 18.27 -6.94 6.55
CA ALA A 119 17.17 -7.74 6.01
C ALA A 119 15.91 -6.88 5.89
N ILE A 120 15.30 -6.87 4.70
CA ILE A 120 14.00 -6.21 4.44
C ILE A 120 12.98 -7.32 4.22
N ILE A 121 11.92 -7.31 5.01
CA ILE A 121 10.78 -8.25 4.91
C ILE A 121 9.56 -7.42 4.50
N SER A 122 9.10 -7.61 3.27
CA SER A 122 7.97 -6.86 2.68
C SER A 122 7.13 -7.74 1.74
N PRO A 123 5.81 -7.75 1.90
CA PRO A 123 5.00 -7.22 2.99
C PRO A 123 5.08 -8.11 4.26
N ALA A 124 5.43 -7.53 5.40
CA ALA A 124 5.61 -8.29 6.64
C ALA A 124 4.29 -8.81 7.24
N ASP A 125 3.17 -8.17 6.94
CA ASP A 125 1.83 -8.63 7.35
C ASP A 125 1.35 -9.88 6.59
N LEU A 126 2.16 -10.41 5.67
CA LEU A 126 1.99 -11.71 5.02
C LEU A 126 2.84 -12.81 5.67
N LEU A 127 3.57 -12.53 6.76
CA LEU A 127 4.20 -13.56 7.57
C LEU A 127 3.12 -14.50 8.15
N ASN A 128 3.26 -15.82 7.93
CA ASN A 128 2.42 -16.75 8.67
C ASN A 128 2.86 -16.84 10.15
N ALA A 129 2.02 -17.38 11.02
CA ALA A 129 2.28 -17.43 12.46
C ALA A 129 3.62 -18.11 12.80
N ASN A 130 3.99 -19.18 12.09
CA ASN A 130 5.23 -19.91 12.32
C ASN A 130 6.45 -19.09 11.87
N ALA A 131 6.35 -18.37 10.74
CA ALA A 131 7.39 -17.46 10.26
C ALA A 131 7.61 -16.30 11.25
N ALA A 132 6.52 -15.66 11.70
CA ALA A 132 6.59 -14.61 12.70
C ALA A 132 7.24 -15.08 14.02
N ASN A 133 6.91 -16.31 14.48
CA ASN A 133 7.53 -16.88 15.67
C ASN A 133 9.02 -17.23 15.46
N ALA A 134 9.39 -17.73 14.28
CA ALA A 134 10.80 -18.00 13.96
C ALA A 134 11.66 -16.74 13.98
N LEU A 135 11.10 -15.59 13.56
CA LEU A 135 11.77 -14.30 13.55
C LEU A 135 12.07 -13.76 14.96
N LEU A 136 11.28 -14.16 15.98
CA LEU A 136 11.42 -13.66 17.36
C LEU A 136 12.83 -13.87 17.94
N LYS A 137 13.44 -15.02 17.69
CA LYS A 137 14.79 -15.31 18.19
C LYS A 137 15.82 -14.27 17.67
N THR A 138 15.75 -13.93 16.40
CA THR A 138 16.65 -12.95 15.78
C THR A 138 16.35 -11.52 16.26
N LEU A 139 15.09 -11.23 16.60
CA LEU A 139 14.69 -9.93 17.16
C LEU A 139 15.09 -9.77 18.64
N GLU A 140 15.13 -10.87 19.41
CA GLU A 140 15.49 -10.85 20.84
C GLU A 140 17.00 -10.80 21.05
N GLU A 141 17.75 -11.55 20.26
CA GLU A 141 19.20 -11.66 20.35
C GLU A 141 19.87 -11.28 19.01
N PRO A 142 19.72 -10.00 18.59
CA PRO A 142 20.29 -9.56 17.33
C PRO A 142 21.82 -9.55 17.42
N ARG A 143 22.45 -10.02 16.36
CA ARG A 143 23.90 -9.88 16.25
C ARG A 143 24.26 -8.39 16.06
N PRO A 144 25.38 -7.91 16.63
CA PRO A 144 25.86 -6.55 16.40
C PRO A 144 25.97 -6.24 14.90
N GLY A 145 25.45 -5.09 14.48
CA GLY A 145 25.44 -4.66 13.07
C GLY A 145 24.28 -5.21 12.23
N VAL A 146 23.39 -6.05 12.79
CA VAL A 146 22.18 -6.50 12.07
C VAL A 146 21.07 -5.45 12.18
N LEU A 147 20.43 -5.14 11.04
CA LEU A 147 19.22 -4.34 10.93
C LEU A 147 18.14 -5.14 10.22
N ILE A 148 17.02 -5.38 10.89
CA ILE A 148 15.83 -6.00 10.31
C ILE A 148 14.79 -4.90 10.06
N VAL A 149 14.29 -4.80 8.84
CA VAL A 149 13.27 -3.82 8.45
C VAL A 149 12.02 -4.58 8.00
N LEU A 150 10.95 -4.43 8.76
CA LEU A 150 9.62 -4.96 8.44
C LEU A 150 8.80 -3.85 7.79
N VAL A 151 8.23 -4.08 6.62
CA VAL A 151 7.28 -3.16 5.97
C VAL A 151 5.91 -3.81 5.99
N ALA A 152 4.93 -3.16 6.60
CA ALA A 152 3.59 -3.70 6.76
C ALA A 152 2.50 -2.64 6.55
N ALA A 153 1.50 -2.96 5.75
CA ALA A 153 0.31 -2.14 5.58
C ALA A 153 -0.66 -2.33 6.76
N VAL A 154 -0.84 -3.57 7.20
CA VAL A 154 -1.78 -3.94 8.27
C VAL A 154 -1.03 -4.51 9.47
N THR A 155 -0.49 -3.62 10.31
CA THR A 155 0.32 -4.04 11.48
C THR A 155 -0.45 -4.92 12.47
N ALA A 156 -1.79 -4.85 12.51
CA ALA A 156 -2.63 -5.71 13.34
C ALA A 156 -2.55 -7.21 13.00
N ARG A 157 -2.02 -7.56 11.82
CA ARG A 157 -1.75 -8.96 11.44
C ARG A 157 -0.46 -9.53 12.04
N LEU A 158 0.43 -8.66 12.50
CA LEU A 158 1.67 -9.07 13.15
C LEU A 158 1.41 -9.38 14.64
N PRO A 159 2.05 -10.44 15.20
CA PRO A 159 1.97 -10.73 16.61
C PRO A 159 2.49 -9.58 17.49
N ALA A 160 1.85 -9.36 18.63
CA ALA A 160 2.25 -8.32 19.58
C ALA A 160 3.71 -8.50 20.06
N THR A 161 4.19 -9.73 20.07
CA THR A 161 5.59 -10.08 20.40
C THR A 161 6.60 -9.55 19.38
N VAL A 162 6.27 -9.51 18.09
CA VAL A 162 7.08 -8.87 17.05
C VAL A 162 6.99 -7.35 17.19
N LEU A 163 5.76 -6.83 17.34
CA LEU A 163 5.50 -5.39 17.42
C LEU A 163 6.23 -4.72 18.59
N SER A 164 6.39 -5.42 19.72
CA SER A 164 7.04 -4.89 20.93
C SER A 164 8.56 -4.78 20.82
N ARG A 165 9.17 -5.47 19.84
CA ARG A 165 10.64 -5.50 19.62
C ARG A 165 11.11 -4.62 18.48
N CYS A 166 10.19 -3.99 17.76
CA CYS A 166 10.52 -3.13 16.64
C CYS A 166 10.29 -1.65 16.97
N GLN A 167 11.24 -0.81 16.59
CA GLN A 167 10.99 0.64 16.57
C GLN A 167 10.06 0.96 15.40
N ARG A 168 8.95 1.64 15.69
CA ARG A 168 7.93 1.95 14.68
C ARG A 168 8.27 3.25 13.96
N LEU A 169 8.19 3.21 12.64
CA LEU A 169 8.19 4.37 11.76
C LEU A 169 6.90 4.36 10.96
N GLN A 170 6.23 5.50 10.88
CA GLN A 170 5.02 5.62 10.09
C GLN A 170 5.32 6.40 8.82
N VAL A 171 4.95 5.83 7.66
CA VAL A 171 4.94 6.51 6.38
C VAL A 171 3.50 6.94 6.08
N ARG A 172 3.34 8.23 5.86
CA ARG A 172 2.06 8.82 5.45
C ARG A 172 2.27 9.54 4.12
N PRO A 173 1.33 9.42 3.19
CA PRO A 173 1.39 10.25 1.99
C PRO A 173 1.33 11.73 2.41
N PRO A 174 1.91 12.64 1.61
CA PRO A 174 1.76 14.07 1.82
C PRO A 174 0.31 14.49 1.59
N ALA A 175 -0.01 15.75 1.89
CA ALA A 175 -1.34 16.28 1.61
C ALA A 175 -1.65 16.18 0.10
N ARG A 176 -2.92 15.94 -0.27
CA ARG A 176 -3.32 15.71 -1.68
C ARG A 176 -2.81 16.79 -2.63
N ALA A 177 -2.87 18.06 -2.23
CA ALA A 177 -2.35 19.16 -3.05
C ALA A 177 -0.83 19.05 -3.31
N GLU A 178 -0.06 18.59 -2.32
CA GLU A 178 1.38 18.36 -2.45
C GLU A 178 1.66 17.14 -3.35
N CYS A 179 0.86 16.07 -3.23
CA CYS A 179 0.92 14.91 -4.13
C CYS A 179 0.67 15.33 -5.59
N VAL A 180 -0.37 16.13 -5.84
CA VAL A 180 -0.70 16.63 -7.19
C VAL A 180 0.43 17.48 -7.75
N ALA A 181 0.98 18.40 -6.93
CA ALA A 181 2.10 19.23 -7.35
C ALA A 181 3.34 18.39 -7.72
N TRP A 182 3.65 17.40 -6.90
CA TRP A 182 4.76 16.47 -7.13
C TRP A 182 4.53 15.62 -8.40
N LEU A 183 3.34 15.04 -8.59
CA LEU A 183 3.01 14.26 -9.79
C LEU A 183 3.09 15.10 -11.07
N ARG A 184 2.66 16.36 -11.02
CA ARG A 184 2.83 17.29 -12.15
C ARG A 184 4.30 17.55 -12.49
N GLN A 185 5.18 17.59 -11.50
CA GLN A 185 6.62 17.72 -11.73
C GLN A 185 7.22 16.45 -12.34
N GLN A 186 6.74 15.25 -11.93
CA GLN A 186 7.27 13.97 -12.39
C GLN A 186 6.74 13.54 -13.76
N ARG A 187 5.48 13.78 -14.06
CA ARG A 187 4.76 13.23 -15.23
C ARG A 187 4.09 14.30 -16.11
N GLY A 188 4.16 15.58 -15.72
CA GLY A 188 3.52 16.67 -16.45
C GLY A 188 2.05 16.87 -16.12
N ALA A 189 1.33 17.56 -17.03
CA ALA A 189 -0.08 17.88 -16.83
C ALA A 189 -0.97 16.62 -16.85
N GLY A 190 -1.98 16.61 -15.99
CA GLY A 190 -2.96 15.52 -15.88
C GLY A 190 -3.96 15.81 -14.76
N ASP A 191 -5.08 15.12 -14.76
CA ASP A 191 -6.06 15.16 -13.66
C ASP A 191 -5.62 14.24 -12.51
N TRP A 192 -4.50 14.62 -11.91
CA TRP A 192 -3.89 13.86 -10.81
C TRP A 192 -4.75 13.83 -9.56
N GLU A 193 -5.62 14.81 -9.38
CA GLU A 193 -6.55 14.87 -8.25
C GLU A 193 -7.56 13.72 -8.34
N ALA A 194 -8.18 13.55 -9.50
CA ALA A 194 -9.10 12.45 -9.76
C ALA A 194 -8.41 11.07 -9.71
N VAL A 195 -7.17 10.96 -10.20
CA VAL A 195 -6.38 9.73 -10.12
C VAL A 195 -6.06 9.36 -8.66
N LEU A 196 -5.62 10.33 -7.84
CA LEU A 196 -5.34 10.10 -6.41
C LEU A 196 -6.59 9.74 -5.62
N GLU A 197 -7.74 10.34 -5.96
CA GLU A 197 -9.03 9.96 -5.36
C GLU A 197 -9.31 8.45 -5.56
N VAL A 198 -9.10 7.95 -6.77
CA VAL A 198 -9.30 6.53 -7.10
C VAL A 198 -8.25 5.64 -6.42
N LEU A 199 -6.99 6.06 -6.39
CA LEU A 199 -5.89 5.27 -5.84
C LEU A 199 -5.70 5.42 -4.32
N GLY A 200 -6.53 6.23 -3.63
CA GLY A 200 -6.50 6.38 -2.18
C GLY A 200 -5.31 7.19 -1.67
N ASP A 201 -5.02 8.30 -2.33
CA ASP A 201 -3.91 9.21 -2.01
C ASP A 201 -2.53 8.51 -1.98
N ALA A 202 -2.34 7.53 -2.89
CA ALA A 202 -1.13 6.75 -3.02
C ALA A 202 -0.22 7.33 -4.13
N PRO A 203 0.74 8.23 -3.82
CA PRO A 203 1.48 8.99 -4.83
C PRO A 203 2.34 8.12 -5.75
N LEU A 204 2.94 7.04 -5.23
CA LEU A 204 3.75 6.14 -6.04
C LEU A 204 2.90 5.24 -6.93
N ALA A 205 1.73 4.83 -6.46
CA ALA A 205 0.78 4.11 -7.30
C ALA A 205 0.27 5.00 -8.44
N ALA A 206 -0.03 6.28 -8.15
CA ALA A 206 -0.42 7.26 -9.16
C ALA A 206 0.70 7.55 -10.17
N LEU A 207 1.95 7.58 -9.71
CA LEU A 207 3.11 7.76 -10.58
C LEU A 207 3.30 6.59 -11.56
N ALA A 208 3.05 5.35 -11.10
CA ALA A 208 3.20 4.13 -11.90
C ALA A 208 2.02 3.90 -12.86
N ALA A 209 0.84 4.43 -12.53
CA ALA A 209 -0.37 4.22 -13.32
C ALA A 209 -0.41 5.08 -14.58
N ASP A 210 -1.18 4.63 -15.58
CA ASP A 210 -1.63 5.49 -16.68
C ASP A 210 -2.89 6.25 -16.23
N PRO A 211 -2.87 7.60 -16.17
CA PRO A 211 -4.01 8.39 -15.73
C PRO A 211 -5.26 8.17 -16.59
N GLY A 212 -5.08 7.98 -17.91
CA GLY A 212 -6.20 7.76 -18.83
C GLY A 212 -6.90 6.43 -18.55
N GLU A 213 -6.15 5.36 -18.33
CA GLU A 213 -6.71 4.04 -17.99
C GLU A 213 -7.45 4.06 -16.65
N VAL A 214 -6.86 4.69 -15.62
CA VAL A 214 -7.50 4.81 -14.30
C VAL A 214 -8.82 5.57 -14.38
N LEU A 215 -8.84 6.70 -15.08
CA LEU A 215 -10.06 7.52 -15.22
C LEU A 215 -11.11 6.85 -16.10
N ALA A 216 -10.71 6.16 -17.17
CA ALA A 216 -11.63 5.39 -18.01
C ALA A 216 -12.27 4.24 -17.20
N LEU A 217 -11.48 3.52 -16.40
CA LEU A 217 -11.99 2.45 -15.53
C LEU A 217 -12.96 2.99 -14.47
N ARG A 218 -12.65 4.16 -13.89
CA ARG A 218 -13.54 4.87 -12.98
C ARG A 218 -14.87 5.18 -13.65
N ALA A 219 -14.84 5.84 -14.81
CA ALA A 219 -16.04 6.23 -15.54
C ALA A 219 -16.91 5.03 -15.92
N GLU A 220 -16.29 3.95 -16.41
CA GLU A 220 -17.00 2.69 -16.72
C GLU A 220 -17.65 2.11 -15.46
N THR A 221 -16.91 2.05 -14.34
CA THR A 221 -17.41 1.48 -13.09
C THR A 221 -18.57 2.29 -12.53
N GLU A 222 -18.46 3.63 -12.51
CA GLU A 222 -19.53 4.52 -12.06
C GLU A 222 -20.78 4.41 -12.95
N ALA A 223 -20.63 4.33 -14.27
CA ALA A 223 -21.77 4.09 -15.19
C ALA A 223 -22.46 2.74 -14.93
N GLN A 224 -21.70 1.71 -14.58
CA GLN A 224 -22.29 0.40 -14.21
C GLN A 224 -23.03 0.45 -12.87
N LEU A 225 -22.52 1.19 -11.88
CA LEU A 225 -23.20 1.38 -10.59
C LEU A 225 -24.52 2.17 -10.76
N GLU A 226 -24.49 3.22 -11.57
CA GLU A 226 -25.69 3.99 -11.92
C GLU A 226 -26.69 3.15 -12.71
N GLY A 227 -26.21 2.37 -13.67
CA GLY A 227 -27.04 1.43 -14.43
C GLY A 227 -27.65 0.31 -13.57
N ALA A 228 -26.91 -0.18 -12.57
CA ALA A 228 -27.42 -1.13 -11.59
C ALA A 228 -28.54 -0.50 -10.75
N LEU A 229 -28.33 0.71 -10.25
CA LEU A 229 -29.32 1.47 -9.49
C LEU A 229 -30.57 1.77 -10.32
N ALA A 230 -30.41 2.18 -11.59
CA ALA A 230 -31.51 2.43 -12.51
C ALA A 230 -32.20 1.14 -12.99
N GLY A 231 -31.54 -0.01 -12.87
CA GLY A 231 -32.03 -1.31 -13.34
C GLY A 231 -31.94 -1.47 -14.87
N THR A 232 -31.01 -0.78 -15.51
CA THR A 232 -30.83 -0.75 -16.98
C THR A 232 -29.74 -1.66 -17.50
N ILE A 233 -28.94 -2.29 -16.61
CA ILE A 233 -27.83 -3.18 -17.00
C ILE A 233 -28.08 -4.63 -16.61
N ASP A 234 -27.39 -5.53 -17.29
CA ASP A 234 -27.23 -6.93 -16.89
C ASP A 234 -26.18 -7.02 -15.78
N LEU A 235 -26.61 -7.43 -14.58
CA LEU A 235 -25.75 -7.47 -13.39
C LEU A 235 -24.72 -8.59 -13.47
N ALA A 236 -25.08 -9.75 -14.07
CA ALA A 236 -24.16 -10.88 -14.21
C ALA A 236 -23.01 -10.53 -15.18
N ALA A 237 -23.34 -9.94 -16.33
CA ALA A 237 -22.32 -9.51 -17.29
C ALA A 237 -21.42 -8.38 -16.73
N ALA A 238 -21.95 -7.48 -15.91
CA ALA A 238 -21.16 -6.47 -15.23
C ALA A 238 -20.24 -7.10 -14.18
N ALA A 239 -20.75 -8.03 -13.37
CA ALA A 239 -19.98 -8.72 -12.34
C ALA A 239 -18.83 -9.56 -12.92
N GLU A 240 -19.03 -10.17 -14.07
CA GLU A 240 -17.97 -10.90 -14.75
C GLU A 240 -16.83 -10.00 -15.18
N ARG A 241 -17.11 -8.83 -15.75
CA ARG A 241 -16.08 -7.82 -16.07
C ARG A 241 -15.33 -7.33 -14.85
N TRP A 242 -15.97 -7.21 -13.70
CA TRP A 242 -15.31 -6.77 -12.46
C TRP A 242 -14.41 -7.85 -11.86
N SER A 243 -14.65 -9.13 -12.18
CA SER A 243 -13.88 -10.25 -11.62
C SER A 243 -12.47 -10.38 -12.18
N ASP A 244 -12.12 -9.60 -13.20
CA ASP A 244 -10.77 -9.52 -13.75
C ASP A 244 -9.74 -9.15 -12.67
N ALA A 245 -8.67 -9.93 -12.57
CA ALA A 245 -7.73 -9.87 -11.46
C ALA A 245 -6.99 -8.52 -11.37
N GLU A 246 -6.71 -7.89 -12.51
CA GLU A 246 -5.93 -6.65 -12.58
C GLU A 246 -6.79 -5.44 -12.18
N SER A 247 -8.05 -5.41 -12.57
CA SER A 247 -8.95 -4.28 -12.33
C SER A 247 -9.82 -4.41 -11.09
N TYR A 248 -9.94 -5.62 -10.49
CA TYR A 248 -10.87 -5.91 -9.40
C TYR A 248 -10.77 -4.95 -8.22
N GLU A 249 -9.57 -4.80 -7.66
CA GLU A 249 -9.36 -3.94 -6.48
C GLU A 249 -9.64 -2.47 -6.81
N LEU A 250 -9.26 -2.03 -8.00
CA LEU A 250 -9.48 -0.66 -8.45
C LEU A 250 -10.98 -0.36 -8.67
N ARG A 251 -11.73 -1.30 -9.24
CA ARG A 251 -13.19 -1.20 -9.37
C ARG A 251 -13.89 -1.14 -8.02
N LEU A 252 -13.46 -1.94 -7.04
CA LEU A 252 -14.00 -1.88 -5.68
C LEU A 252 -13.73 -0.53 -5.02
N ARG A 253 -12.55 0.07 -5.23
CA ARG A 253 -12.24 1.42 -4.75
C ARG A 253 -13.11 2.48 -5.42
N CYS A 254 -13.32 2.38 -6.73
CA CYS A 254 -14.26 3.26 -7.45
C CYS A 254 -15.68 3.15 -6.88
N ALA A 255 -16.13 1.92 -6.57
CA ALA A 255 -17.43 1.69 -5.96
C ALA A 255 -17.54 2.29 -4.55
N GLU A 256 -16.51 2.10 -3.71
CA GLU A 256 -16.42 2.70 -2.38
C GLU A 256 -16.53 4.24 -2.46
N ASN A 257 -15.73 4.87 -3.32
CA ASN A 257 -15.73 6.31 -3.52
C ASN A 257 -17.09 6.81 -4.04
N TRP A 258 -17.69 6.11 -4.99
CA TRP A 258 -19.00 6.45 -5.51
C TRP A 258 -20.08 6.38 -4.41
N ILE A 259 -20.11 5.31 -3.61
CA ILE A 259 -21.04 5.12 -2.50
C ILE A 259 -20.82 6.21 -1.42
N THR A 260 -19.56 6.55 -1.11
CA THR A 260 -19.22 7.58 -0.11
C THR A 260 -19.69 8.96 -0.56
N ARG A 261 -19.48 9.33 -1.82
CA ARG A 261 -20.01 10.59 -2.40
C ARG A 261 -21.55 10.64 -2.35
N CYS A 262 -22.22 9.50 -2.52
CA CYS A 262 -23.67 9.42 -2.34
C CYS A 262 -24.10 9.74 -0.91
N LEU A 263 -23.28 9.41 0.10
CA LEU A 263 -23.53 9.74 1.49
C LEU A 263 -23.28 11.22 1.79
N GLU A 264 -22.14 11.76 1.33
CA GLU A 264 -21.75 13.16 1.53
C GLU A 264 -22.78 14.13 0.96
N ALA A 265 -23.33 13.81 -0.21
CA ALA A 265 -24.39 14.61 -0.84
C ALA A 265 -25.70 14.70 -0.01
N ARG A 266 -25.83 13.94 1.07
CA ARG A 266 -27.03 13.90 1.95
C ARG A 266 -26.82 14.50 3.33
N LEU A 267 -25.57 14.72 3.74
CA LEU A 267 -25.30 15.31 5.05
C LEU A 267 -25.63 16.80 5.01
N PRO A 268 -26.48 17.31 5.93
CA PRO A 268 -26.77 18.73 6.01
C PRO A 268 -25.53 19.49 6.46
N GLY A 269 -25.11 20.49 5.72
CA GLY A 269 -23.94 21.32 6.02
C GLY A 269 -22.77 21.28 5.03
N ASN A 270 -22.81 20.39 4.05
CA ASN A 270 -21.76 20.28 3.03
C ASN A 270 -22.05 21.06 1.74
N GLY A 271 -22.74 22.20 1.83
CA GLY A 271 -23.04 23.06 0.67
C GLY A 271 -21.80 23.46 -0.15
N ASP A 272 -20.67 23.68 0.50
CA ASP A 272 -19.43 24.12 -0.18
C ASP A 272 -18.62 22.98 -0.81
N VAL A 273 -18.80 21.72 -0.36
CA VAL A 273 -18.10 20.57 -0.92
C VAL A 273 -18.84 20.01 -2.15
N ALA A 274 -20.14 20.23 -2.23
CA ALA A 274 -20.96 19.78 -3.37
C ALA A 274 -20.70 20.59 -4.67
N GLU A 275 -20.17 21.80 -4.56
CA GLU A 275 -19.80 22.63 -5.73
C GLU A 275 -18.42 22.30 -6.30
N LEU A 276 -17.50 21.75 -5.50
CA LEU A 276 -16.15 21.41 -5.95
C LEU A 276 -16.08 20.09 -6.76
N HIS A 277 -17.02 19.20 -6.60
CA HIS A 277 -17.09 17.97 -7.38
C HIS A 277 -18.27 18.04 -8.33
N THR A 278 -18.02 18.46 -9.56
CA THR A 278 -18.96 18.60 -10.68
C THR A 278 -20.00 17.47 -10.69
N ALA A 279 -21.07 17.70 -9.96
CA ALA A 279 -22.20 16.78 -9.76
C ALA A 279 -23.14 16.78 -11.00
N ALA A 280 -22.58 16.62 -12.21
CA ALA A 280 -23.41 16.57 -13.42
C ALA A 280 -24.26 15.29 -13.52
N HIS A 281 -23.96 14.24 -12.75
CA HIS A 281 -24.60 12.92 -12.90
C HIS A 281 -25.24 12.35 -11.62
N LEU A 282 -25.37 13.11 -10.51
CA LEU A 282 -25.91 12.64 -9.24
C LEU A 282 -27.43 12.85 -8.98
N PRO A 283 -28.32 13.28 -9.93
CA PRO A 283 -29.74 13.54 -9.62
C PRO A 283 -30.53 12.29 -9.22
N ILE A 284 -30.16 11.11 -9.75
CA ILE A 284 -30.92 9.86 -9.52
C ILE A 284 -30.59 9.29 -8.13
N VAL A 285 -29.36 9.45 -7.67
CA VAL A 285 -28.86 8.92 -6.39
C VAL A 285 -29.45 9.70 -5.19
N LYS A 286 -29.70 11.01 -5.36
CA LYS A 286 -30.18 11.88 -4.27
C LYS A 286 -31.55 11.48 -3.69
N SER A 287 -32.34 10.65 -4.37
CA SER A 287 -33.71 10.35 -3.95
C SER A 287 -33.94 8.93 -3.40
N SER A 288 -33.05 7.96 -3.63
CA SER A 288 -33.37 6.54 -3.39
C SER A 288 -32.61 5.86 -2.24
N MET A 289 -31.42 6.32 -1.83
CA MET A 289 -30.62 5.65 -0.80
C MET A 289 -30.78 6.30 0.58
N THR A 290 -30.97 5.52 1.63
CA THR A 290 -30.93 5.98 3.02
C THR A 290 -29.51 5.90 3.56
N ILE A 291 -29.17 6.66 4.63
CA ILE A 291 -27.86 6.57 5.31
C ILE A 291 -27.55 5.13 5.71
N ARG A 292 -28.57 4.41 6.25
CA ARG A 292 -28.42 3.01 6.65
C ARG A 292 -28.07 2.10 5.47
N SER A 293 -28.65 2.34 4.29
CA SER A 293 -28.35 1.55 3.10
C SER A 293 -26.94 1.83 2.57
N VAL A 294 -26.51 3.09 2.61
CA VAL A 294 -25.13 3.45 2.21
C VAL A 294 -24.09 2.78 3.11
N VAL A 295 -24.29 2.82 4.43
CA VAL A 295 -23.37 2.14 5.38
C VAL A 295 -23.29 0.64 5.07
N ARG A 296 -24.42 -0.03 4.81
CA ARG A 296 -24.41 -1.46 4.43
C ARG A 296 -23.65 -1.73 3.12
N LEU A 297 -23.76 -0.83 2.15
CA LEU A 297 -23.03 -0.99 0.88
C LEU A 297 -21.52 -0.77 1.07
N VAL A 298 -21.11 0.18 1.92
CA VAL A 298 -19.70 0.37 2.30
C VAL A 298 -19.18 -0.89 2.96
N ASP A 299 -19.90 -1.44 3.95
CA ASP A 299 -19.53 -2.68 4.63
C ASP A 299 -19.39 -3.84 3.62
N ALA A 300 -20.31 -3.95 2.65
CA ALA A 300 -20.25 -4.97 1.61
C ALA A 300 -18.98 -4.83 0.73
N VAL A 301 -18.60 -3.61 0.35
CA VAL A 301 -17.36 -3.37 -0.41
C VAL A 301 -16.13 -3.71 0.43
N TYR A 302 -16.10 -3.34 1.70
CA TYR A 302 -15.01 -3.72 2.61
C TYR A 302 -14.86 -5.24 2.73
N GLU A 303 -15.98 -5.98 2.85
CA GLU A 303 -15.93 -7.44 2.88
C GLU A 303 -15.40 -8.02 1.55
N LEU A 304 -15.79 -7.48 0.40
CA LEU A 304 -15.27 -7.91 -0.90
C LEU A 304 -13.75 -7.67 -0.99
N ARG A 305 -13.28 -6.53 -0.54
CA ARG A 305 -11.84 -6.21 -0.51
C ARG A 305 -11.08 -7.13 0.46
N ARG A 306 -11.63 -7.39 1.64
CA ARG A 306 -11.05 -8.32 2.61
C ARG A 306 -10.94 -9.75 2.05
N LEU A 307 -11.93 -10.16 1.28
CA LEU A 307 -12.01 -11.50 0.69
C LEU A 307 -11.29 -11.59 -0.69
N ALA A 308 -10.81 -10.49 -1.25
CA ALA A 308 -10.15 -10.45 -2.57
C ALA A 308 -8.96 -11.41 -2.70
N THR A 309 -8.28 -11.66 -1.58
CA THR A 309 -7.12 -12.57 -1.49
C THR A 309 -7.51 -14.02 -1.19
N THR A 310 -8.79 -14.33 -1.01
CA THR A 310 -9.30 -15.68 -0.75
C THR A 310 -9.79 -16.37 -2.03
N THR A 311 -10.17 -17.64 -1.92
CA THR A 311 -10.65 -18.46 -3.05
C THR A 311 -12.15 -18.28 -3.34
N ILE A 312 -12.73 -17.12 -3.05
CA ILE A 312 -14.14 -16.85 -3.34
C ILE A 312 -14.38 -16.69 -4.85
N ASN A 313 -15.61 -16.98 -5.26
CA ASN A 313 -16.07 -16.60 -6.59
C ASN A 313 -16.32 -15.08 -6.62
N LYS A 314 -15.36 -14.34 -7.19
CA LYS A 314 -15.39 -12.86 -7.26
C LYS A 314 -16.58 -12.35 -8.05
N SER A 315 -16.93 -13.00 -9.17
CA SER A 315 -18.08 -12.60 -10.00
C SER A 315 -19.38 -12.67 -9.22
N LEU A 316 -19.65 -13.79 -8.53
CA LEU A 316 -20.86 -13.94 -7.71
C LEU A 316 -20.93 -12.92 -6.56
N ALA A 317 -19.78 -12.64 -5.95
CA ALA A 317 -19.72 -11.69 -4.83
C ALA A 317 -19.95 -10.24 -5.30
N VAL A 318 -19.45 -9.86 -6.48
CA VAL A 318 -19.73 -8.55 -7.10
C VAL A 318 -21.20 -8.48 -7.55
N GLU A 319 -21.73 -9.55 -8.16
CA GLU A 319 -23.14 -9.59 -8.55
C GLU A 319 -24.06 -9.34 -7.36
N GLN A 320 -23.76 -9.92 -6.20
CA GLN A 320 -24.49 -9.68 -4.95
C GLN A 320 -24.43 -8.20 -4.54
N LEU A 321 -23.28 -7.53 -4.64
CA LEU A 321 -23.14 -6.09 -4.38
C LEU A 321 -24.03 -5.28 -5.34
N LEU A 322 -23.98 -5.57 -6.63
CA LEU A 322 -24.80 -4.88 -7.64
C LEU A 322 -26.30 -5.10 -7.43
N TRP A 323 -26.71 -6.29 -6.99
CA TRP A 323 -28.08 -6.56 -6.56
C TRP A 323 -28.51 -5.73 -5.35
N GLN A 324 -27.64 -5.56 -4.35
CA GLN A 324 -27.90 -4.70 -3.20
C GLN A 324 -28.07 -3.24 -3.60
N ILE A 325 -27.27 -2.75 -4.56
CA ILE A 325 -27.40 -1.39 -5.12
C ILE A 325 -28.75 -1.26 -5.86
N ARG A 326 -29.10 -2.22 -6.71
CA ARG A 326 -30.38 -2.24 -7.44
C ARG A 326 -31.59 -2.24 -6.52
N ALA A 327 -31.51 -2.90 -5.37
CA ALA A 327 -32.59 -2.97 -4.39
C ALA A 327 -32.88 -1.59 -3.77
N GLN A 328 -31.96 -0.62 -3.81
CA GLN A 328 -32.16 0.74 -3.30
C GLN A 328 -33.11 1.57 -4.17
N ARG A 329 -33.40 1.13 -5.41
CA ARG A 329 -34.38 1.80 -6.30
C ARG A 329 -35.79 1.83 -5.76
N LYS A 330 -36.14 0.90 -4.86
CA LYS A 330 -37.54 0.68 -4.38
C LYS A 330 -37.82 1.33 -3.01
N SER A 331 -36.85 2.00 -2.42
CA SER A 331 -36.99 2.72 -1.16
C SER A 331 -37.17 4.22 -1.39
#